data_31fbe64dfb66d501304e8d428203d3b1
#
_entry.id   31fbe64dfb66d501304e8d428203d3b1
#
_cell.length_a   1.000
_cell.length_b   1.000
_cell.length_c   1.000
_cell.angle_alpha   90.00
_cell.angle_beta   90.00
_cell.angle_gamma   90.00
#
_symmetry.space_group_name_H-M   'P 1'
#
loop_
_entity.id
_entity.type
_entity.pdbx_description
1 polymer ?
#
loop_
_entity_poly.entity_id
_entity_poly.type
_entity_poly.pdbx_seq_one_letter_code
_entity_poly.pdbx_strand_id
1 'polypeptide(L)'
;MGPAFSFTVPGEPMPKERAEPTIRGKRVVFRTGDRTADYEARVRLVAQAARPANWPLRCRYRVDIVVCRSEKGDIDNYQKAAADSLNPRRAKYTGKGARKRLVRAAVPGVLWIDDCRVYEGSQRIVDVAPSEAQLLVTVCALPVRCKNKGCGHRLTFYPDDGRCEECQSKAAKRTR
;
A
#
# COMPACT_ATOMS: atom_id res chain seq x y z
N MET A 1 6.04 3.64 -19.50
CA MET A 1 5.46 3.29 -18.20
C MET A 1 6.60 2.88 -17.28
N GLY A 2 6.51 3.15 -15.97
CA GLY A 2 7.48 2.65 -15.00
C GLY A 2 7.34 1.15 -14.75
N PRO A 3 8.21 0.56 -13.90
CA PRO A 3 8.09 -0.83 -13.50
C PRO A 3 6.73 -1.11 -12.85
N ALA A 4 6.19 -2.29 -13.14
CA ALA A 4 4.89 -2.72 -12.64
C ALA A 4 4.91 -4.20 -12.28
N PHE A 5 3.99 -4.63 -11.41
CA PHE A 5 3.71 -6.03 -11.15
C PHE A 5 2.23 -6.22 -10.81
N SER A 6 1.74 -7.41 -10.99
CA SER A 6 0.36 -7.79 -10.69
C SER A 6 0.33 -9.04 -9.84
N PHE A 7 -0.73 -9.18 -9.06
CA PHE A 7 -0.99 -10.38 -8.28
C PHE A 7 -2.49 -10.63 -8.15
N THR A 8 -2.83 -11.88 -7.87
CA THR A 8 -4.21 -12.33 -7.66
C THR A 8 -4.34 -12.96 -6.29
N VAL A 9 -5.33 -12.53 -5.54
CA VAL A 9 -5.70 -13.12 -4.25
C VAL A 9 -6.96 -13.96 -4.46
N PRO A 10 -6.86 -15.29 -4.40
CA PRO A 10 -8.01 -16.17 -4.62
C PRO A 10 -9.01 -16.10 -3.47
N GLY A 11 -10.26 -16.43 -3.76
CA GLY A 11 -11.37 -16.44 -2.83
C GLY A 11 -12.07 -15.10 -2.69
N GLU A 12 -13.21 -15.09 -2.00
CA GLU A 12 -14.09 -13.93 -1.89
C GLU A 12 -13.35 -12.70 -1.36
N PRO A 13 -13.36 -11.58 -2.12
CA PRO A 13 -12.84 -10.32 -1.62
C PRO A 13 -13.69 -9.79 -0.48
N MET A 14 -13.04 -9.27 0.56
CA MET A 14 -13.75 -8.71 1.70
C MET A 14 -13.73 -7.19 1.68
N PRO A 15 -14.89 -6.54 1.75
CA PRO A 15 -14.95 -5.10 1.96
C PRO A 15 -14.46 -4.77 3.37
N LYS A 16 -13.88 -3.60 3.54
CA LYS A 16 -13.47 -3.13 4.86
C LYS A 16 -14.68 -2.89 5.73
N GLU A 17 -14.76 -3.65 6.82
CA GLU A 17 -15.79 -3.46 7.84
C GLU A 17 -15.58 -2.13 8.57
N ARG A 18 -16.68 -1.53 9.05
CA ARG A 18 -16.59 -0.35 9.91
C ARG A 18 -15.89 -0.75 11.20
N ALA A 19 -14.99 0.12 11.66
CA ALA A 19 -14.30 -0.10 12.92
C ALA A 19 -15.31 -0.11 14.08
N GLU A 20 -15.30 -1.17 14.87
CA GLU A 20 -16.17 -1.31 16.03
C GLU A 20 -15.59 -0.57 17.24
N PRO A 21 -16.42 0.22 17.95
CA PRO A 21 -15.99 0.83 19.19
C PRO A 21 -15.87 -0.24 20.29
N THR A 22 -14.73 -0.31 20.92
CA THR A 22 -14.47 -1.20 22.05
C THR A 22 -14.04 -0.35 23.26
N ILE A 23 -14.67 -0.56 24.42
CA ILE A 23 -14.31 0.13 25.65
C ILE A 23 -13.12 -0.58 26.29
N ARG A 24 -12.00 0.13 26.47
CA ARG A 24 -10.85 -0.33 27.24
C ARG A 24 -10.60 0.61 28.41
N GLY A 25 -11.04 0.22 29.59
CA GLY A 25 -11.05 1.07 30.79
C GLY A 25 -11.96 2.29 30.55
N LYS A 26 -11.39 3.52 30.66
CA LYS A 26 -12.14 4.78 30.46
C LYS A 26 -12.05 5.33 29.02
N ARG A 27 -11.53 4.56 28.04
CA ARG A 27 -11.31 5.01 26.67
C ARG A 27 -12.07 4.16 25.67
N VAL A 28 -12.71 4.83 24.71
CA VAL A 28 -13.24 4.17 23.50
C VAL A 28 -12.08 3.99 22.53
N VAL A 29 -11.87 2.74 22.09
CA VAL A 29 -10.86 2.37 21.09
C VAL A 29 -11.59 1.74 19.92
N PHE A 30 -11.36 2.23 18.72
CA PHE A 30 -11.89 1.63 17.50
C PHE A 30 -11.01 0.46 17.07
N ARG A 31 -11.62 -0.67 16.75
CA ARG A 31 -10.93 -1.90 16.34
C ARG A 31 -11.43 -2.31 14.96
N THR A 32 -10.51 -2.65 14.06
CA THR A 32 -10.84 -3.34 12.81
C THR A 32 -11.34 -4.74 13.13
N GLY A 33 -12.41 -5.17 12.49
CA GLY A 33 -12.95 -6.53 12.64
C GLY A 33 -11.89 -7.60 12.32
N ASP A 34 -11.95 -8.73 12.99
CA ASP A 34 -10.94 -9.78 12.83
C ASP A 34 -10.95 -10.34 11.38
N ARG A 35 -12.11 -10.49 10.76
CA ARG A 35 -12.25 -10.93 9.37
C ARG A 35 -11.53 -10.00 8.39
N THR A 36 -11.72 -8.67 8.53
CA THR A 36 -11.00 -7.67 7.72
C THR A 36 -9.50 -7.75 7.95
N ALA A 37 -9.06 -7.91 9.20
CA ALA A 37 -7.64 -7.99 9.53
C ALA A 37 -6.96 -9.23 8.92
N ASP A 38 -7.64 -10.37 8.92
CA ASP A 38 -7.17 -11.63 8.32
C ASP A 38 -7.12 -11.52 6.79
N TYR A 39 -8.14 -10.91 6.18
CA TYR A 39 -8.14 -10.67 4.75
C TYR A 39 -6.99 -9.73 4.33
N GLU A 40 -6.81 -8.61 5.02
CA GLU A 40 -5.69 -7.69 4.78
C GLU A 40 -4.32 -8.38 4.94
N ALA A 41 -4.20 -9.31 5.90
CA ALA A 41 -2.98 -10.08 6.09
C ALA A 41 -2.72 -11.03 4.90
N ARG A 42 -3.77 -11.70 4.41
CA ARG A 42 -3.69 -12.58 3.22
C ARG A 42 -3.30 -11.81 1.97
N VAL A 43 -3.97 -10.69 1.68
CA VAL A 43 -3.64 -9.82 0.53
C VAL A 43 -2.18 -9.37 0.62
N ARG A 44 -1.73 -8.93 1.79
CA ARG A 44 -0.34 -8.50 2.02
C ARG A 44 0.67 -9.60 1.74
N LEU A 45 0.40 -10.81 2.20
CA LEU A 45 1.27 -11.95 2.00
C LEU A 45 1.45 -12.26 0.52
N VAL A 46 0.35 -12.32 -0.23
CA VAL A 46 0.37 -12.56 -1.68
C VAL A 46 1.10 -11.44 -2.41
N ALA A 47 0.81 -10.19 -2.05
CA ALA A 47 1.46 -9.02 -2.64
C ALA A 47 2.98 -9.01 -2.38
N GLN A 48 3.42 -9.39 -1.19
CA GLN A 48 4.84 -9.50 -0.85
C GLN A 48 5.56 -10.61 -1.61
N ALA A 49 4.90 -11.73 -1.84
CA ALA A 49 5.44 -12.83 -2.63
C ALA A 49 5.57 -12.47 -4.12
N ALA A 50 4.63 -11.69 -4.65
CA ALA A 50 4.60 -11.28 -6.05
C ALA A 50 5.48 -10.07 -6.38
N ARG A 51 5.81 -9.26 -5.39
CA ARG A 51 6.58 -8.02 -5.62
C ARG A 51 8.00 -8.31 -6.11
N PRO A 52 8.54 -7.50 -7.04
CA PRO A 52 9.95 -7.58 -7.42
C PRO A 52 10.89 -7.27 -6.24
N ALA A 53 12.11 -7.82 -6.25
CA ALA A 53 13.06 -7.69 -5.15
C ALA A 53 13.44 -6.24 -4.80
N ASN A 54 13.41 -5.34 -5.80
CA ASN A 54 13.73 -3.92 -5.62
C ASN A 54 12.55 -3.05 -5.13
N TRP A 55 11.38 -3.65 -4.83
CA TRP A 55 10.24 -2.94 -4.26
C TRP A 55 10.31 -2.94 -2.72
N PRO A 56 9.71 -1.92 -2.03
CA PRO A 56 8.98 -0.77 -2.60
C PRO A 56 9.91 0.30 -3.19
N LEU A 57 9.50 0.87 -4.30
CA LEU A 57 10.19 2.00 -4.91
C LEU A 57 9.80 3.32 -4.24
N ARG A 58 10.75 4.27 -4.14
CA ARG A 58 10.46 5.63 -3.65
C ARG A 58 9.83 6.48 -4.75
N CYS A 59 8.58 6.18 -5.10
CA CYS A 59 7.87 6.83 -6.20
C CYS A 59 6.41 7.09 -5.85
N ARG A 60 5.68 7.68 -6.76
CA ARG A 60 4.23 7.66 -6.79
C ARG A 60 3.77 6.35 -7.42
N TYR A 61 2.56 5.93 -7.08
CA TYR A 61 2.01 4.68 -7.58
C TYR A 61 0.69 4.92 -8.30
N ARG A 62 0.43 4.09 -9.30
CA ARG A 62 -0.90 3.78 -9.79
C ARG A 62 -1.26 2.39 -9.28
N VAL A 63 -2.45 2.24 -8.73
CA VAL A 63 -2.96 0.96 -8.24
C VAL A 63 -4.30 0.69 -8.91
N ASP A 64 -4.34 -0.30 -9.76
CA ASP A 64 -5.56 -0.75 -10.43
C ASP A 64 -6.08 -2.02 -9.73
N ILE A 65 -7.37 -2.04 -9.43
CA ILE A 65 -8.01 -3.11 -8.66
C ILE A 65 -9.22 -3.64 -9.41
N VAL A 66 -9.28 -4.95 -9.62
CA VAL A 66 -10.47 -5.65 -10.09
C VAL A 66 -10.96 -6.57 -8.99
N VAL A 67 -12.17 -6.35 -8.54
CA VAL A 67 -12.86 -7.11 -7.51
C VAL A 67 -13.84 -8.06 -8.20
N CYS A 68 -13.47 -9.33 -8.34
CA CYS A 68 -14.37 -10.39 -8.78
C CYS A 68 -15.03 -10.97 -7.53
N ARG A 69 -16.33 -10.69 -7.34
CA ARG A 69 -17.05 -11.03 -6.11
C ARG A 69 -18.33 -11.79 -6.38
N SER A 70 -18.74 -12.61 -5.43
CA SER A 70 -20.08 -13.23 -5.40
C SER A 70 -21.01 -12.56 -4.39
N GLU A 71 -20.46 -11.88 -3.37
CA GLU A 71 -21.22 -11.17 -2.35
C GLU A 71 -21.27 -9.66 -2.61
N LYS A 72 -22.35 -9.01 -2.20
CA LYS A 72 -22.52 -7.56 -2.38
C LYS A 72 -21.70 -6.77 -1.36
N GLY A 73 -21.19 -5.62 -1.77
CA GLY A 73 -20.46 -4.69 -0.90
C GLY A 73 -20.11 -3.42 -1.67
N ASP A 74 -19.79 -2.35 -0.94
CA ASP A 74 -19.44 -1.06 -1.53
C ASP A 74 -18.01 -1.08 -2.09
N ILE A 75 -17.86 -0.56 -3.31
CA ILE A 75 -16.58 -0.54 -4.03
C ILE A 75 -15.47 0.16 -3.23
N ASP A 76 -15.79 1.27 -2.57
CA ASP A 76 -14.85 2.03 -1.75
C ASP A 76 -14.29 1.22 -0.58
N ASN A 77 -15.09 0.33 0.00
CA ASN A 77 -14.66 -0.51 1.10
C ASN A 77 -13.71 -1.62 0.64
N TYR A 78 -13.90 -2.16 -0.57
CA TYR A 78 -12.94 -3.09 -1.18
C TYR A 78 -11.61 -2.39 -1.51
N GLN A 79 -11.68 -1.18 -2.07
CA GLN A 79 -10.48 -0.39 -2.38
C GLN A 79 -9.68 -0.08 -1.11
N LYS A 80 -10.36 0.34 -0.03
CA LYS A 80 -9.70 0.60 1.25
C LYS A 80 -9.03 -0.64 1.82
N ALA A 81 -9.69 -1.79 1.80
CA ALA A 81 -9.12 -3.05 2.27
C ALA A 81 -7.86 -3.43 1.48
N ALA A 82 -7.91 -3.31 0.15
CA ALA A 82 -6.77 -3.56 -0.71
C ALA A 82 -5.62 -2.56 -0.47
N ALA A 83 -5.89 -1.26 -0.43
CA ALA A 83 -4.88 -0.23 -0.21
C ALA A 83 -4.20 -0.37 1.16
N ASP A 84 -4.96 -0.57 2.23
CA ASP A 84 -4.42 -0.79 3.58
C ASP A 84 -3.57 -2.05 3.67
N SER A 85 -3.87 -3.05 2.85
CA SER A 85 -3.07 -4.28 2.77
C SER A 85 -1.70 -4.05 2.15
N LEU A 86 -1.57 -3.10 1.23
CA LEU A 86 -0.32 -2.76 0.56
C LEU A 86 0.60 -1.87 1.40
N ASN A 87 0.04 -1.20 2.42
CA ASN A 87 0.79 -0.32 3.30
C ASN A 87 1.74 -1.08 4.23
N PRO A 88 2.90 -0.49 4.59
CA PRO A 88 3.74 -1.05 5.64
C PRO A 88 3.03 -0.98 6.99
N ARG A 89 3.10 -2.03 7.76
CA ARG A 89 2.63 -2.02 9.16
C ARG A 89 3.78 -1.71 10.09
N ARG A 90 3.61 -0.67 10.91
CA ARG A 90 4.57 -0.34 11.96
C ARG A 90 4.53 -1.37 13.09
N ALA A 91 5.65 -1.59 13.74
CA ALA A 91 5.69 -2.37 14.98
C ALA A 91 4.75 -1.75 16.02
N LYS A 92 4.02 -2.61 16.72
CA LYS A 92 3.14 -2.18 17.81
C LYS A 92 3.70 -2.67 19.13
N TYR A 93 3.84 -1.74 20.06
CA TYR A 93 4.30 -2.01 21.43
C TYR A 93 3.19 -1.70 22.43
N THR A 94 3.20 -2.40 23.57
CA THR A 94 2.40 -2.10 24.75
C THR A 94 3.35 -1.78 25.92
N GLY A 95 2.85 -1.05 26.93
CA GLY A 95 3.65 -0.62 28.08
C GLY A 95 4.40 0.69 27.84
N LYS A 96 5.07 1.20 28.90
CA LYS A 96 5.84 2.47 28.87
C LYS A 96 7.29 2.22 29.29
N GLY A 97 8.20 3.01 28.75
CA GLY A 97 9.62 2.97 29.10
C GLY A 97 10.23 1.58 28.91
N ALA A 98 10.99 1.10 29.88
CA ALA A 98 11.66 -0.21 29.88
C ALA A 98 10.68 -1.40 29.87
N ARG A 99 9.40 -1.20 30.20
CA ARG A 99 8.35 -2.23 30.18
C ARG A 99 7.65 -2.34 28.83
N LYS A 100 8.17 -1.73 27.78
CA LYS A 100 7.63 -1.91 26.43
C LYS A 100 7.78 -3.36 25.98
N ARG A 101 6.63 -3.98 25.60
CA ARG A 101 6.62 -5.30 25.00
C ARG A 101 6.14 -5.20 23.55
N LEU A 102 6.83 -5.87 22.64
CA LEU A 102 6.40 -5.98 21.25
C LEU A 102 5.13 -6.83 21.19
N VAL A 103 4.05 -6.25 20.68
CA VAL A 103 2.77 -6.95 20.45
C VAL A 103 2.67 -7.43 19.01
N ARG A 104 3.21 -6.65 18.09
CA ARG A 104 3.22 -6.97 16.67
C ARG A 104 4.50 -6.42 16.03
N ALA A 105 5.21 -7.27 15.30
CA ALA A 105 6.37 -6.86 14.52
C ALA A 105 5.96 -5.88 13.38
N ALA A 106 6.91 -5.08 12.95
CA ALA A 106 6.77 -4.32 11.71
C ALA A 106 6.69 -5.30 10.53
N VAL A 107 5.84 -4.97 9.56
CA VAL A 107 5.74 -5.73 8.30
C VAL A 107 5.99 -4.76 7.16
N PRO A 108 6.96 -5.04 6.27
CA PRO A 108 7.21 -4.19 5.11
C PRO A 108 5.98 -4.16 4.22
N GLY A 109 5.69 -2.99 3.67
CA GLY A 109 4.62 -2.82 2.68
C GLY A 109 5.10 -3.13 1.27
N VAL A 110 4.15 -3.14 0.37
CA VAL A 110 4.38 -3.14 -1.08
C VAL A 110 4.55 -1.70 -1.56
N LEU A 111 3.78 -0.79 -0.98
CA LEU A 111 3.94 0.65 -1.18
C LEU A 111 5.02 1.19 -0.24
N TRP A 112 5.74 2.21 -0.72
CA TRP A 112 6.70 2.90 0.11
C TRP A 112 5.98 3.94 0.98
N ILE A 113 6.11 3.84 2.29
CA ILE A 113 5.52 4.67 3.34
C ILE A 113 4.06 4.32 3.62
N ASP A 114 3.12 4.67 2.74
CA ASP A 114 1.68 4.42 2.87
C ASP A 114 0.93 4.73 1.57
N ASP A 115 -0.40 4.62 1.60
CA ASP A 115 -1.31 4.86 0.49
C ASP A 115 -1.36 6.32 0.01
N CYS A 116 -0.83 7.27 0.78
CA CYS A 116 -0.69 8.66 0.33
C CYS A 116 0.20 8.80 -0.92
N ARG A 117 0.91 7.74 -1.29
CA ARG A 117 1.70 7.65 -2.52
C ARG A 117 0.94 7.10 -3.72
N VAL A 118 -0.30 6.67 -3.55
CA VAL A 118 -1.19 6.31 -4.65
C VAL A 118 -1.81 7.58 -5.22
N TYR A 119 -1.46 7.91 -6.44
CA TYR A 119 -1.92 9.14 -7.12
C TYR A 119 -2.92 8.86 -8.21
N GLU A 120 -2.89 7.66 -8.76
CA GLU A 120 -3.77 7.20 -9.83
C GLU A 120 -4.23 5.80 -9.52
N GLY A 121 -5.36 5.42 -10.07
CA GLY A 121 -5.86 4.07 -9.98
C GLY A 121 -7.21 3.93 -10.62
N SER A 122 -7.55 2.72 -10.97
CA SER A 122 -8.88 2.34 -11.40
C SER A 122 -9.39 1.23 -10.50
N GLN A 123 -10.71 1.19 -10.38
CA GLN A 123 -11.37 0.11 -9.68
C GLN A 123 -12.53 -0.40 -10.50
N ARG A 124 -12.70 -1.70 -10.52
CA ARG A 124 -13.78 -2.36 -11.22
C ARG A 124 -14.34 -3.50 -10.37
N ILE A 125 -15.64 -3.61 -10.32
CA ILE A 125 -16.32 -4.77 -9.76
C ILE A 125 -16.81 -5.65 -10.90
N VAL A 126 -16.66 -6.95 -10.73
CA VAL A 126 -17.21 -7.98 -11.60
C VAL A 126 -17.94 -8.98 -10.71
N ASP A 127 -19.23 -9.13 -10.93
CA ASP A 127 -20.01 -10.15 -10.22
C ASP A 127 -19.75 -11.51 -10.90
N VAL A 128 -19.37 -12.50 -10.10
CA VAL A 128 -18.94 -13.83 -10.55
C VAL A 128 -19.55 -14.92 -9.67
N ALA A 129 -19.41 -16.17 -10.09
CA ALA A 129 -19.73 -17.30 -9.23
C ALA A 129 -18.76 -17.39 -8.04
N PRO A 130 -19.17 -17.95 -6.88
CA PRO A 130 -18.29 -18.04 -5.69
C PRO A 130 -16.94 -18.73 -5.93
N SER A 131 -16.90 -19.70 -6.84
CA SER A 131 -15.67 -20.41 -7.25
C SER A 131 -14.68 -19.55 -8.04
N GLU A 132 -15.15 -18.43 -8.62
CA GLU A 132 -14.36 -17.52 -9.44
C GLU A 132 -14.00 -16.22 -8.69
N ALA A 133 -14.46 -16.11 -7.43
CA ALA A 133 -14.23 -14.92 -6.62
C ALA A 133 -12.74 -14.73 -6.36
N GLN A 134 -12.24 -13.50 -6.62
CA GLN A 134 -10.83 -13.17 -6.46
C GLN A 134 -10.62 -11.65 -6.47
N LEU A 135 -9.49 -11.20 -5.93
CA LEU A 135 -9.02 -9.84 -6.04
C LEU A 135 -7.79 -9.80 -6.96
N LEU A 136 -7.86 -9.03 -8.04
CA LEU A 136 -6.70 -8.76 -8.89
C LEU A 136 -6.20 -7.36 -8.63
N VAL A 137 -4.90 -7.21 -8.43
CA VAL A 137 -4.26 -5.92 -8.17
C VAL A 137 -3.07 -5.74 -9.07
N THR A 138 -2.98 -4.58 -9.72
CA THR A 138 -1.81 -4.16 -10.48
C THR A 138 -1.24 -2.91 -9.85
N VAL A 139 0.05 -2.93 -9.53
CA VAL A 139 0.78 -1.81 -8.94
C VAL A 139 1.83 -1.34 -9.93
N CYS A 140 1.73 -0.08 -10.36
CA CYS A 140 2.65 0.54 -11.31
C CYS A 140 3.39 1.69 -10.63
N ALA A 141 4.69 1.76 -10.81
CA ALA A 141 5.48 2.93 -10.42
C ALA A 141 5.26 4.06 -11.44
N LEU A 142 4.89 5.23 -10.96
CA LEU A 142 4.72 6.41 -11.79
C LEU A 142 6.00 7.23 -11.84
N PRO A 143 6.38 7.75 -13.02
CA PRO A 143 7.52 8.64 -13.14
C PRO A 143 7.26 9.94 -12.38
N VAL A 144 8.27 10.44 -11.72
CA VAL A 144 8.25 11.73 -11.02
C VAL A 144 9.17 12.72 -11.71
N ARG A 145 8.88 14.00 -11.58
CA ARG A 145 9.74 15.04 -12.13
C ARG A 145 10.84 15.41 -11.13
N CYS A 146 12.02 15.72 -11.64
CA CYS A 146 13.08 16.33 -10.85
C CYS A 146 12.58 17.62 -10.19
N LYS A 147 12.94 17.87 -8.93
CA LYS A 147 12.52 19.07 -8.18
C LYS A 147 13.17 20.36 -8.67
N ASN A 148 14.27 20.30 -9.38
CA ASN A 148 14.89 21.50 -9.93
C ASN A 148 14.00 22.15 -10.98
N LYS A 149 13.68 23.41 -10.77
CA LYS A 149 12.95 24.23 -11.76
C LYS A 149 13.75 24.27 -13.08
N GLY A 150 13.07 24.04 -14.20
CA GLY A 150 13.70 23.98 -15.52
C GLY A 150 14.37 22.65 -15.88
N CYS A 151 14.47 21.69 -14.97
CA CYS A 151 14.90 20.34 -15.31
C CYS A 151 13.72 19.53 -15.83
N GLY A 152 13.76 19.11 -17.09
CA GLY A 152 12.70 18.33 -17.74
C GLY A 152 12.75 16.83 -17.44
N HIS A 153 13.74 16.35 -16.70
CA HIS A 153 13.96 14.92 -16.48
C HIS A 153 12.83 14.29 -15.67
N ARG A 154 12.33 13.17 -16.17
CA ARG A 154 11.42 12.26 -15.45
C ARG A 154 12.24 11.23 -14.72
N LEU A 155 11.91 10.99 -13.46
CA LEU A 155 12.56 9.99 -12.61
C LEU A 155 11.64 8.78 -12.47
N THR A 156 12.20 7.59 -12.51
CA THR A 156 11.45 6.34 -12.24
C THR A 156 11.26 6.08 -10.75
N PHE A 157 11.99 6.80 -9.90
CA PHE A 157 11.88 6.74 -8.44
C PHE A 157 12.28 8.09 -7.83
N TYR A 158 11.91 8.34 -6.59
CA TYR A 158 12.35 9.51 -5.85
C TYR A 158 13.76 9.28 -5.29
N PRO A 159 14.80 9.99 -5.77
CA PRO A 159 16.05 10.10 -5.04
C PRO A 159 15.83 10.81 -3.70
N ASP A 160 16.74 10.62 -2.74
CA ASP A 160 16.59 11.16 -1.39
C ASP A 160 16.39 12.70 -1.36
N ASP A 161 17.07 13.42 -2.25
CA ASP A 161 16.96 14.87 -2.41
C ASP A 161 15.93 15.31 -3.46
N GLY A 162 15.29 14.38 -4.16
CA GLY A 162 14.30 14.64 -5.21
C GLY A 162 14.87 15.21 -6.50
N ARG A 163 16.19 15.11 -6.73
CA ARG A 163 16.90 15.60 -7.93
C ARG A 163 17.36 14.42 -8.78
N CYS A 164 17.44 14.63 -10.10
CA CYS A 164 18.07 13.66 -10.99
C CYS A 164 19.60 13.69 -10.82
N GLU A 165 20.28 12.64 -11.28
CA GLU A 165 21.73 12.50 -11.17
C GLU A 165 22.50 13.71 -11.73
N GLU A 166 22.05 14.25 -12.85
CA GLU A 166 22.66 15.44 -13.46
C GLU A 166 22.52 16.68 -12.55
N CYS A 167 21.37 16.85 -11.90
CA CYS A 167 21.16 17.96 -10.97
C CYS A 167 21.92 17.76 -9.65
N GLN A 168 22.12 16.53 -9.21
CA GLN A 168 22.94 16.19 -8.06
C GLN A 168 24.43 16.49 -8.33
N SER A 169 24.92 16.07 -9.48
CA SER A 169 26.33 16.33 -9.87
C SER A 169 26.64 17.82 -10.03
N LYS A 170 25.71 18.60 -10.60
CA LYS A 170 25.84 20.07 -10.67
C LYS A 170 25.84 20.73 -9.29
N ALA A 171 25.05 20.24 -8.34
CA ALA A 171 25.02 20.74 -6.97
C ALA A 171 26.33 20.43 -6.24
N ALA A 172 26.86 19.22 -6.38
CA ALA A 172 28.13 18.81 -5.76
C ALA A 172 29.36 19.61 -6.29
N LYS A 173 29.34 20.02 -7.55
CA LYS A 173 30.39 20.86 -8.15
C LYS A 173 30.36 22.32 -7.66
N ARG A 174 29.22 22.81 -7.17
CA ARG A 174 29.07 24.18 -6.64
C ARG A 174 29.48 24.31 -5.17
N THR A 175 29.64 23.20 -4.48
CA THR A 175 30.05 23.15 -3.05
C THR A 175 31.54 22.87 -2.86
N ARG A 176 32.29 22.75 -3.95
CA ARG A 176 33.76 22.72 -3.97
C ARG A 176 34.31 24.04 -4.53
#